data_7401149afcc29e69e350427c4b3fce53
#
_entry.id   7401149afcc29e69e350427c4b3fce53
#
_cell.length_a   1.000
_cell.length_b   1.000
_cell.length_c   1.000
_cell.angle_alpha   90.00
_cell.angle_beta   90.00
_cell.angle_gamma   90.00
#
_symmetry.space_group_name_H-M   'P 1'
#
loop_
_entity.id
_entity.type
_entity.pdbx_description
1 polymer ?
#
loop_
_entity_poly.entity_id
_entity_poly.type
_entity_poly.pdbx_seq_one_letter_code
_entity_poly.pdbx_strand_id
1 'polypeptide(L)'
;MQRQGPPPSIIDRPLPKGRTEVSLSAFAFLFSELVQYHRTRASSIAELERKLEEAGQAVGSRMLELLTYRERGNRREIRLQGILQFINTNVWRCLFGKPADSLEIYNDDEYVLSDRTPLVNRFISVPRDLGDLNCAAFVAGIVKGVLEDAGFSAEVSAYYAEVDGQRQPRTNFLMKFSPEVLEREARLGA
;
A
#
# COMPACT_ATOMS: atom_id res chain seq x y z
N MET A 1 -48.58 -10.42 -15.55
CA MET A 1 -47.57 -11.37 -15.05
C MET A 1 -46.25 -11.10 -15.82
N GLN A 2 -45.32 -10.38 -15.21
CA GLN A 2 -43.96 -10.17 -15.79
C GLN A 2 -43.14 -11.44 -15.56
N ARG A 3 -42.71 -12.08 -16.62
CA ARG A 3 -41.78 -13.21 -16.56
C ARG A 3 -40.43 -12.67 -16.08
N GLN A 4 -40.05 -13.00 -14.86
CA GLN A 4 -38.66 -12.80 -14.38
C GLN A 4 -37.77 -13.67 -15.26
N GLY A 5 -36.81 -13.01 -15.91
CA GLY A 5 -35.77 -13.71 -16.66
C GLY A 5 -34.93 -14.63 -15.73
N PRO A 6 -34.16 -15.57 -16.32
CA PRO A 6 -33.31 -16.46 -15.52
C PRO A 6 -32.33 -15.62 -14.67
N PRO A 7 -32.01 -16.10 -13.45
CA PRO A 7 -31.08 -15.39 -12.57
C PRO A 7 -29.71 -15.24 -13.27
N PRO A 8 -29.03 -14.09 -13.11
CA PRO A 8 -27.73 -13.86 -13.73
C PRO A 8 -26.74 -14.94 -13.31
N SER A 9 -25.89 -15.35 -14.24
CA SER A 9 -24.80 -16.30 -13.99
C SER A 9 -23.94 -15.83 -12.80
N ILE A 10 -23.30 -16.76 -12.10
CA ILE A 10 -22.33 -16.43 -11.03
C ILE A 10 -21.21 -15.54 -11.54
N ILE A 11 -20.83 -15.72 -12.81
CA ILE A 11 -19.77 -14.92 -13.48
C ILE A 11 -20.23 -13.48 -13.70
N ASP A 12 -21.51 -13.26 -13.94
CA ASP A 12 -22.09 -11.93 -14.22
C ASP A 12 -22.52 -11.18 -12.96
N ARG A 13 -22.45 -11.83 -11.79
CA ARG A 13 -22.81 -11.19 -10.54
C ARG A 13 -21.69 -10.24 -10.11
N PRO A 14 -22.01 -8.96 -9.87
CA PRO A 14 -21.01 -8.07 -9.26
C PRO A 14 -20.59 -8.66 -7.92
N LEU A 15 -19.29 -8.59 -7.62
CA LEU A 15 -18.77 -8.96 -6.31
C LEU A 15 -19.60 -8.26 -5.23
N PRO A 16 -20.08 -8.98 -4.21
CA PRO A 16 -20.82 -8.33 -3.14
C PRO A 16 -19.94 -7.22 -2.56
N LYS A 17 -20.55 -6.08 -2.25
CA LYS A 17 -19.89 -5.08 -1.41
C LYS A 17 -19.56 -5.81 -0.11
N GLY A 18 -18.35 -6.32 -0.02
CA GLY A 18 -17.88 -7.07 1.14
C GLY A 18 -18.04 -6.25 2.41
N ARG A 19 -18.00 -6.89 3.56
CA ARG A 19 -17.86 -6.17 4.82
C ARG A 19 -16.63 -5.28 4.70
N THR A 20 -16.79 -4.01 5.01
CA THR A 20 -15.71 -3.02 4.98
C THR A 20 -14.77 -3.20 6.17
N GLU A 21 -15.16 -4.00 7.16
CA GLU A 21 -14.44 -4.19 8.41
C GLU A 21 -14.16 -5.68 8.64
N VAL A 22 -12.95 -5.94 9.09
CA VAL A 22 -12.51 -7.26 9.57
C VAL A 22 -12.09 -7.15 11.03
N SER A 23 -12.03 -8.27 11.74
CA SER A 23 -11.53 -8.27 13.12
C SER A 23 -10.09 -7.78 13.17
N LEU A 24 -9.84 -6.75 13.97
CA LEU A 24 -8.50 -6.21 14.19
C LEU A 24 -7.56 -7.23 14.81
N SER A 25 -8.07 -8.07 15.72
CA SER A 25 -7.29 -9.17 16.32
C SER A 25 -6.92 -10.21 15.28
N ALA A 26 -7.83 -10.58 14.37
CA ALA A 26 -7.52 -11.52 13.31
C ALA A 26 -6.40 -10.99 12.39
N PHE A 27 -6.46 -9.71 12.05
CA PHE A 27 -5.38 -9.06 11.29
C PHE A 27 -4.06 -9.07 12.08
N ALA A 28 -4.08 -8.69 13.38
CA ALA A 28 -2.89 -8.63 14.20
C ALA A 28 -2.20 -9.99 14.33
N PHE A 29 -2.95 -11.06 14.57
CA PHE A 29 -2.41 -12.43 14.63
C PHE A 29 -1.85 -12.89 13.30
N LEU A 30 -2.59 -12.67 12.20
CA LEU A 30 -2.14 -13.05 10.87
C LEU A 30 -0.86 -12.32 10.48
N PHE A 31 -0.78 -11.03 10.74
CA PHE A 31 0.40 -10.24 10.43
C PHE A 31 1.61 -10.60 11.31
N SER A 32 1.39 -10.84 12.60
CA SER A 32 2.44 -11.34 13.48
C SER A 32 3.00 -12.69 12.99
N GLU A 33 2.14 -13.59 12.56
CA GLU A 33 2.56 -14.89 12.03
C GLU A 33 3.30 -14.73 10.69
N LEU A 34 2.88 -13.82 9.83
CA LEU A 34 3.59 -13.49 8.60
C LEU A 34 5.03 -13.02 8.89
N VAL A 35 5.20 -12.11 9.85
CA VAL A 35 6.52 -11.62 10.26
C VAL A 35 7.37 -12.76 10.82
N GLN A 36 6.82 -13.60 11.70
CA GLN A 36 7.52 -14.78 12.25
C GLN A 36 7.92 -15.77 11.17
N TYR A 37 7.03 -16.05 10.23
CA TYR A 37 7.29 -16.94 9.10
C TYR A 37 8.48 -16.48 8.27
N HIS A 38 8.55 -15.17 7.97
CA HIS A 38 9.66 -14.61 7.21
C HIS A 38 10.93 -14.49 8.04
N ARG A 39 10.83 -14.17 9.34
CA ARG A 39 11.98 -14.11 10.25
C ARG A 39 12.76 -15.41 10.28
N THR A 40 12.09 -16.56 10.36
CA THR A 40 12.75 -17.87 10.39
C THR A 40 13.44 -18.25 9.08
N ARG A 41 13.22 -17.49 8.01
CA ARG A 41 13.71 -17.71 6.64
C ARG A 41 14.59 -16.60 6.11
N ALA A 42 14.85 -15.60 6.91
CA ALA A 42 15.73 -14.47 6.59
C ALA A 42 17.04 -14.59 7.37
N SER A 43 18.15 -14.30 6.72
CA SER A 43 19.48 -14.29 7.31
C SER A 43 19.88 -12.92 7.89
N SER A 44 19.15 -11.86 7.51
CA SER A 44 19.38 -10.48 7.95
C SER A 44 18.08 -9.69 8.06
N ILE A 45 18.12 -8.54 8.74
CA ILE A 45 16.99 -7.61 8.85
C ILE A 45 16.58 -7.12 7.45
N ALA A 46 17.55 -6.73 6.63
CA ALA A 46 17.28 -6.26 5.26
C ALA A 46 16.61 -7.34 4.40
N GLU A 47 16.99 -8.61 4.56
CA GLU A 47 16.33 -9.72 3.88
C GLU A 47 14.90 -9.93 4.39
N LEU A 48 14.67 -9.76 5.68
CA LEU A 48 13.34 -9.84 6.27
C LEU A 48 12.42 -8.74 5.73
N GLU A 49 12.91 -7.51 5.71
CA GLU A 49 12.16 -6.37 5.15
C GLU A 49 11.85 -6.57 3.67
N ARG A 50 12.81 -7.04 2.87
CA ARG A 50 12.59 -7.39 1.46
C ARG A 50 11.49 -8.46 1.29
N LYS A 51 11.48 -9.50 2.12
CA LYS A 51 10.42 -10.54 2.08
C LYS A 51 9.05 -9.98 2.46
N LEU A 52 8.99 -9.05 3.40
CA LEU A 52 7.77 -8.35 3.76
C LEU A 52 7.29 -7.44 2.61
N GLU A 53 8.21 -6.72 1.96
CA GLU A 53 7.93 -5.92 0.78
C GLU A 53 7.36 -6.79 -0.36
N GLU A 54 7.99 -7.91 -0.69
CA GLU A 54 7.52 -8.85 -1.72
C GLU A 54 6.09 -9.38 -1.41
N ALA A 55 5.83 -9.73 -0.15
CA ALA A 55 4.50 -10.15 0.27
C ALA A 55 3.47 -9.00 0.14
N GLY A 56 3.88 -7.77 0.48
CA GLY A 56 3.08 -6.57 0.31
C GLY A 56 2.77 -6.27 -1.15
N GLN A 57 3.75 -6.38 -2.04
CA GLN A 57 3.61 -6.15 -3.47
C GLN A 57 2.52 -7.02 -4.09
N ALA A 58 2.48 -8.32 -3.74
CA ALA A 58 1.44 -9.22 -4.18
C ALA A 58 0.03 -8.83 -3.69
N VAL A 59 -0.07 -8.18 -2.53
CA VAL A 59 -1.32 -7.61 -2.02
C VAL A 59 -1.69 -6.34 -2.80
N GLY A 60 -0.72 -5.47 -3.08
CA GLY A 60 -0.90 -4.23 -3.82
C GLY A 60 -1.52 -4.45 -5.20
N SER A 61 -0.98 -5.41 -5.96
CA SER A 61 -1.50 -5.81 -7.27
C SER A 61 -2.99 -6.20 -7.20
N ARG A 62 -3.35 -7.06 -6.25
CA ARG A 62 -4.75 -7.48 -6.06
C ARG A 62 -5.66 -6.34 -5.58
N MET A 63 -5.11 -5.42 -4.79
CA MET A 63 -5.85 -4.25 -4.33
C MET A 63 -6.19 -3.30 -5.46
N LEU A 64 -5.27 -3.06 -6.39
CA LEU A 64 -5.52 -2.22 -7.57
C LEU A 64 -6.67 -2.80 -8.40
N GLU A 65 -6.62 -4.08 -8.73
CA GLU A 65 -7.70 -4.77 -9.47
C GLU A 65 -9.04 -4.65 -8.76
N LEU A 66 -9.06 -4.91 -7.44
CA LEU A 66 -10.27 -4.86 -6.64
C LEU A 66 -10.88 -3.47 -6.59
N LEU A 67 -10.07 -2.42 -6.40
CA LEU A 67 -10.53 -1.04 -6.29
C LEU A 67 -11.03 -0.53 -7.64
N THR A 68 -10.31 -0.77 -8.72
CA THR A 68 -10.73 -0.38 -10.08
C THR A 68 -12.04 -1.05 -10.48
N TYR A 69 -12.21 -2.33 -10.15
CA TYR A 69 -13.46 -3.04 -10.39
C TYR A 69 -14.64 -2.48 -9.58
N ARG A 70 -14.42 -2.18 -8.28
CA ARG A 70 -15.49 -1.70 -7.38
C ARG A 70 -15.94 -0.28 -7.65
N GLU A 71 -15.03 0.60 -8.04
CA GLU A 71 -15.32 2.00 -8.31
C GLU A 71 -15.99 2.21 -9.68
N ARG A 72 -16.09 1.14 -10.49
CA ARG A 72 -16.68 1.16 -11.84
C ARG A 72 -16.20 2.31 -12.74
N GLY A 73 -15.09 2.89 -12.37
CA GLY A 73 -14.44 3.94 -13.11
C GLY A 73 -13.36 3.30 -14.00
N ASN A 74 -13.68 2.94 -15.26
CA ASN A 74 -12.69 2.51 -16.25
C ASN A 74 -11.67 3.63 -16.60
N ARG A 75 -11.48 4.57 -15.71
CA ARG A 75 -10.59 5.70 -15.92
C ARG A 75 -9.22 5.36 -15.37
N ARG A 76 -8.30 5.09 -16.28
CA ARG A 76 -6.90 4.90 -15.94
C ARG A 76 -6.27 6.24 -15.55
N GLU A 77 -5.60 6.29 -14.42
CA GLU A 77 -4.75 7.43 -14.09
C GLU A 77 -3.53 7.42 -15.01
N ILE A 78 -3.30 8.54 -15.66
CA ILE A 78 -2.19 8.71 -16.60
C ILE A 78 -1.12 9.68 -16.07
N ARG A 79 -1.51 10.53 -15.12
CA ARG A 79 -0.65 11.54 -14.50
C ARG A 79 -0.13 11.05 -13.15
N LEU A 80 1.11 11.43 -12.84
CA LEU A 80 1.76 11.08 -11.58
C LEU A 80 0.97 11.59 -10.37
N GLN A 81 0.50 12.82 -10.41
CA GLN A 81 -0.32 13.39 -9.35
C GLN A 81 -1.62 12.60 -9.13
N GLY A 82 -2.24 12.12 -10.21
CA GLY A 82 -3.48 11.34 -10.13
C GLY A 82 -3.28 10.01 -9.40
N ILE A 83 -2.24 9.25 -9.76
CA ILE A 83 -1.97 7.96 -9.10
C ILE A 83 -1.56 8.13 -7.63
N LEU A 84 -0.77 9.15 -7.30
CA LEU A 84 -0.40 9.47 -5.92
C LEU A 84 -1.62 9.82 -5.07
N GLN A 85 -2.53 10.63 -5.62
CA GLN A 85 -3.79 10.96 -4.96
C GLN A 85 -4.69 9.74 -4.80
N PHE A 86 -4.75 8.86 -5.80
CA PHE A 86 -5.48 7.59 -5.72
C PHE A 86 -4.93 6.70 -4.60
N ILE A 87 -3.61 6.57 -4.47
CA ILE A 87 -2.99 5.81 -3.38
C ILE A 87 -3.38 6.42 -2.04
N ASN A 88 -3.22 7.73 -1.86
CA ASN A 88 -3.51 8.41 -0.60
C ASN A 88 -4.99 8.28 -0.20
N THR A 89 -5.92 8.48 -1.13
CA THR A 89 -7.35 8.56 -0.81
C THR A 89 -8.08 7.22 -0.90
N ASN A 90 -7.81 6.43 -1.93
CA ASN A 90 -8.56 5.20 -2.22
C ASN A 90 -7.88 3.97 -1.59
N VAL A 91 -6.60 3.76 -1.90
CA VAL A 91 -5.86 2.61 -1.37
C VAL A 91 -5.70 2.72 0.14
N TRP A 92 -5.21 3.86 0.63
CA TRP A 92 -4.99 4.07 2.08
C TRP A 92 -6.27 3.98 2.89
N ARG A 93 -7.34 4.60 2.39
CA ARG A 93 -8.66 4.51 3.04
C ARG A 93 -9.21 3.09 3.04
N CYS A 94 -9.01 2.33 1.97
CA CYS A 94 -9.46 0.94 1.90
C CYS A 94 -8.71 0.06 2.90
N LEU A 95 -7.40 0.27 3.07
CA LEU A 95 -6.55 -0.49 3.99
C LEU A 95 -6.72 -0.08 5.46
N PHE A 96 -6.78 1.22 5.73
CA PHE A 96 -6.65 1.78 7.08
C PHE A 96 -7.85 2.60 7.55
N GLY A 97 -8.90 2.72 6.73
CA GLY A 97 -10.13 3.46 7.05
C GLY A 97 -10.01 4.99 6.99
N LYS A 98 -8.81 5.53 6.81
CA LYS A 98 -8.50 6.97 6.70
C LYS A 98 -7.50 7.21 5.56
N PRO A 99 -7.40 8.41 4.99
CA PRO A 99 -6.27 8.76 4.14
C PRO A 99 -4.97 8.81 4.95
N ALA A 100 -3.82 8.82 4.29
CA ALA A 100 -2.55 9.08 4.95
C ALA A 100 -2.51 10.52 5.52
N ASP A 101 -1.61 10.74 6.47
CA ASP A 101 -1.54 12.03 7.17
C ASP A 101 -1.01 13.16 6.27
N SER A 102 -0.03 12.86 5.41
CA SER A 102 0.46 13.80 4.38
C SER A 102 1.01 13.09 3.16
N LEU A 103 1.00 13.81 2.04
CA LEU A 103 1.67 13.46 0.80
C LEU A 103 2.45 14.69 0.34
N GLU A 104 3.76 14.58 0.27
CA GLU A 104 4.67 15.70 0.04
C GLU A 104 5.62 15.37 -1.11
N ILE A 105 6.04 16.39 -1.85
CA ILE A 105 7.12 16.30 -2.83
C ILE A 105 8.42 16.52 -2.06
N TYR A 106 9.34 15.56 -2.14
CA TYR A 106 10.62 15.65 -1.48
C TYR A 106 11.71 16.16 -2.44
N ASN A 107 11.76 15.59 -3.64
CA ASN A 107 12.63 15.99 -4.74
C ASN A 107 11.85 15.89 -6.06
N ASP A 108 12.48 16.19 -7.18
CA ASP A 108 11.84 16.14 -8.50
C ASP A 108 11.35 14.73 -8.87
N ASP A 109 12.00 13.68 -8.37
CA ASP A 109 11.71 12.27 -8.61
C ASP A 109 11.20 11.52 -7.36
N GLU A 110 11.13 12.19 -6.20
CA GLU A 110 10.85 11.58 -4.92
C GLU A 110 9.63 12.20 -4.23
N TYR A 111 8.73 11.33 -3.82
CA TYR A 111 7.50 11.70 -3.11
C TYR A 111 7.42 10.93 -1.80
N VAL A 112 6.92 11.57 -0.77
CA VAL A 112 6.81 10.99 0.57
C VAL A 112 5.36 10.97 1.00
N LEU A 113 4.87 9.77 1.31
CA LEU A 113 3.59 9.57 1.97
C LEU A 113 3.88 9.29 3.45
N SER A 114 3.22 9.99 4.36
CA SER A 114 3.47 9.85 5.80
C SER A 114 2.24 9.36 6.56
N ASP A 115 2.47 8.44 7.50
CA ASP A 115 1.46 8.01 8.47
C ASP A 115 2.10 7.93 9.86
N ARG A 116 1.47 8.54 10.87
CA ARG A 116 1.97 8.55 12.24
C ARG A 116 1.89 7.19 12.91
N THR A 117 0.87 6.43 12.60
CA THR A 117 0.58 5.15 13.27
C THR A 117 0.11 4.10 12.28
N PRO A 118 0.99 3.63 11.38
CA PRO A 118 0.63 2.56 10.46
C PRO A 118 0.14 1.35 11.24
N LEU A 119 -0.98 0.79 10.82
CA LEU A 119 -1.62 -0.32 11.53
C LEU A 119 -0.69 -1.53 11.70
N VAL A 120 0.17 -1.76 10.74
CA VAL A 120 1.12 -2.88 10.73
C VAL A 120 2.15 -2.82 11.87
N ASN A 121 2.51 -1.61 12.31
CA ASN A 121 3.48 -1.44 13.41
C ASN A 121 2.82 -1.46 14.79
N ARG A 122 1.49 -1.31 14.86
CA ARG A 122 0.78 -1.10 16.12
C ARG A 122 0.84 -2.29 17.08
N PHE A 123 0.88 -3.50 16.57
CA PHE A 123 0.83 -4.74 17.36
C PHE A 123 2.14 -5.54 17.31
N ILE A 124 3.16 -5.00 16.68
CA ILE A 124 4.48 -5.64 16.61
C ILE A 124 5.37 -5.02 17.66
N SER A 125 5.89 -5.85 18.54
CA SER A 125 6.98 -5.50 19.45
C SER A 125 8.27 -6.04 18.88
N VAL A 126 9.16 -5.15 18.44
CA VAL A 126 10.44 -5.54 17.86
C VAL A 126 11.42 -5.86 18.98
N PRO A 127 12.00 -7.08 19.06
CA PRO A 127 13.05 -7.40 20.02
C PRO A 127 14.29 -6.54 19.78
N ARG A 128 15.10 -6.35 20.83
CA ARG A 128 16.28 -5.47 20.77
C ARG A 128 17.33 -5.92 19.74
N ASP A 129 17.44 -7.21 19.49
CA ASP A 129 18.30 -7.80 18.46
C ASP A 129 17.85 -7.50 17.02
N LEU A 130 16.62 -7.05 16.86
CA LEU A 130 16.02 -6.62 15.58
C LEU A 130 15.62 -5.13 15.62
N GLY A 131 16.35 -4.31 16.37
CA GLY A 131 15.97 -2.93 16.69
C GLY A 131 15.68 -2.03 15.50
N ASP A 132 16.30 -2.29 14.36
CA ASP A 132 16.13 -1.50 13.13
C ASP A 132 15.01 -2.04 12.20
N LEU A 133 14.35 -3.15 12.58
CA LEU A 133 13.30 -3.74 11.76
C LEU A 133 12.11 -2.79 11.61
N ASN A 134 11.75 -2.48 10.38
CA ASN A 134 10.54 -1.73 10.05
C ASN A 134 9.51 -2.61 9.33
N CYS A 135 8.52 -3.10 10.08
CA CYS A 135 7.44 -3.91 9.49
C CYS A 135 6.56 -3.16 8.48
N ALA A 136 6.67 -1.82 8.41
CA ALA A 136 6.01 -1.03 7.38
C ALA A 136 6.58 -1.27 5.96
N ALA A 137 7.71 -1.99 5.82
CA ALA A 137 8.18 -2.52 4.55
C ALA A 137 7.07 -3.30 3.81
N PHE A 138 6.21 -4.00 4.54
CA PHE A 138 5.03 -4.64 3.95
C PHE A 138 4.08 -3.65 3.28
N VAL A 139 3.84 -2.48 3.90
CA VAL A 139 2.99 -1.44 3.32
C VAL A 139 3.69 -0.74 2.15
N ALA A 140 5.01 -0.53 2.25
CA ALA A 140 5.81 -0.04 1.12
C ALA A 140 5.66 -0.97 -0.10
N GLY A 141 5.70 -2.29 0.13
CA GLY A 141 5.42 -3.29 -0.91
C GLY A 141 4.01 -3.15 -1.50
N ILE A 142 2.98 -2.91 -0.69
CA ILE A 142 1.62 -2.68 -1.20
C ILE A 142 1.59 -1.46 -2.14
N VAL A 143 2.20 -0.36 -1.73
CA VAL A 143 2.29 0.85 -2.57
C VAL A 143 3.03 0.57 -3.86
N LYS A 144 4.16 -0.13 -3.79
CA LYS A 144 4.96 -0.55 -4.95
C LYS A 144 4.14 -1.39 -5.93
N GLY A 145 3.42 -2.41 -5.44
CA GLY A 145 2.58 -3.25 -6.28
C GLY A 145 1.47 -2.47 -7.00
N VAL A 146 0.84 -1.53 -6.31
CA VAL A 146 -0.16 -0.64 -6.91
C VAL A 146 0.47 0.23 -8.00
N LEU A 147 1.65 0.81 -7.75
CA LEU A 147 2.34 1.68 -8.70
C LEU A 147 2.81 0.92 -9.92
N GLU A 148 3.42 -0.25 -9.76
CA GLU A 148 3.92 -1.07 -10.86
C GLU A 148 2.79 -1.51 -11.80
N ASP A 149 1.70 -2.04 -11.26
CA ASP A 149 0.57 -2.52 -12.06
C ASP A 149 -0.22 -1.37 -12.70
N ALA A 150 -0.19 -0.19 -12.09
CA ALA A 150 -0.72 1.03 -12.71
C ALA A 150 0.20 1.59 -13.82
N GLY A 151 1.42 1.06 -13.98
CA GLY A 151 2.41 1.50 -14.95
C GLY A 151 3.21 2.73 -14.52
N PHE A 152 3.41 2.90 -13.21
CA PHE A 152 4.25 3.93 -12.60
C PHE A 152 5.37 3.28 -11.81
N SER A 153 6.38 2.77 -12.52
CA SER A 153 7.50 2.07 -11.88
C SER A 153 8.22 2.97 -10.89
N ALA A 154 8.34 2.50 -9.64
CA ALA A 154 9.01 3.22 -8.56
C ALA A 154 9.64 2.26 -7.55
N GLU A 155 10.75 2.68 -6.95
CA GLU A 155 11.24 2.08 -5.73
C GLU A 155 10.51 2.69 -4.54
N VAL A 156 10.02 1.85 -3.62
CA VAL A 156 9.28 2.30 -2.44
C VAL A 156 9.93 1.73 -1.20
N SER A 157 10.28 2.61 -0.27
CA SER A 157 10.89 2.23 1.01
C SER A 157 10.17 2.87 2.18
N ALA A 158 10.16 2.19 3.33
CA ALA A 158 9.58 2.71 4.57
C ALA A 158 10.69 3.02 5.57
N TYR A 159 10.64 4.19 6.20
CA TYR A 159 11.59 4.58 7.25
C TYR A 159 10.91 5.39 8.35
N TYR A 160 11.53 5.36 9.53
CA TYR A 160 11.08 6.18 10.64
C TYR A 160 11.65 7.59 10.53
N ALA A 161 10.79 8.60 10.68
CA ALA A 161 11.19 9.99 10.73
C ALA A 161 10.85 10.58 12.10
N GLU A 162 11.83 11.16 12.75
CA GLU A 162 11.61 11.91 13.99
C GLU A 162 10.83 13.19 13.69
N VAL A 163 9.90 13.51 14.56
CA VAL A 163 9.10 14.74 14.46
C VAL A 163 9.28 15.51 15.76
N ASP A 164 9.77 16.74 15.66
CA ASP A 164 9.99 17.61 16.80
C ASP A 164 8.72 17.72 17.68
N GLY A 165 8.89 17.49 18.98
CA GLY A 165 7.82 17.56 19.95
C GLY A 165 6.92 16.32 20.01
N GLN A 166 7.15 15.27 19.26
CA GLN A 166 6.41 14.01 19.31
C GLN A 166 7.23 12.90 19.93
N ARG A 167 6.60 12.10 20.83
CA ARG A 167 7.25 10.97 21.48
C ARG A 167 7.48 9.74 20.61
N GLN A 168 6.72 9.64 19.52
CA GLN A 168 6.82 8.51 18.60
C GLN A 168 7.19 9.01 17.21
N PRO A 169 8.14 8.35 16.53
CA PRO A 169 8.46 8.66 15.15
C PRO A 169 7.28 8.37 14.25
N ARG A 170 7.11 9.15 13.20
CA ARG A 170 6.18 8.82 12.13
C ARG A 170 6.84 7.88 11.12
N THR A 171 6.07 7.11 10.41
CA THR A 171 6.56 6.30 9.30
C THR A 171 6.36 7.05 8.00
N ASN A 172 7.44 7.19 7.25
CA ASN A 172 7.45 7.76 5.91
C ASN A 172 7.63 6.65 4.89
N PHE A 173 6.88 6.74 3.80
CA PHE A 173 6.98 5.89 2.62
C PHE A 173 7.53 6.73 1.49
N LEU A 174 8.82 6.55 1.19
CA LEU A 174 9.49 7.24 0.09
C LEU A 174 9.23 6.48 -1.20
N MET A 175 8.71 7.15 -2.19
CA MET A 175 8.49 6.66 -3.55
C MET A 175 9.44 7.37 -4.49
N LYS A 176 10.39 6.64 -5.06
CA LYS A 176 11.35 7.15 -6.05
C LYS A 176 10.99 6.61 -7.42
N PHE A 177 10.56 7.49 -8.31
CA PHE A 177 10.07 7.11 -9.63
C PHE A 177 11.21 6.89 -10.62
N SER A 178 10.99 5.94 -11.54
CA SER A 178 11.94 5.67 -12.61
C SER A 178 12.01 6.84 -13.61
N PRO A 179 13.16 7.05 -14.28
CA PRO A 179 13.31 8.12 -15.29
C PRO A 179 12.24 8.06 -16.38
N GLU A 180 11.82 6.87 -16.78
CA GLU A 180 10.78 6.67 -17.80
C GLU A 180 9.43 7.26 -17.40
N VAL A 181 9.07 7.15 -16.12
CA VAL A 181 7.84 7.72 -15.58
C VAL A 181 7.92 9.24 -15.59
N LEU A 182 9.06 9.81 -15.21
CA LEU A 182 9.28 11.26 -15.17
C LEU A 182 9.30 11.88 -16.58
N GLU A 183 9.95 11.21 -17.53
CA GLU A 183 9.90 11.63 -18.94
C GLU A 183 8.49 11.60 -19.52
N ARG A 184 7.71 10.58 -19.19
CA ARG A 184 6.30 10.51 -19.58
C ARG A 184 5.49 11.66 -18.97
N GLU A 185 5.69 11.95 -17.68
CA GLU A 185 5.01 13.04 -16.99
C GLU A 185 5.37 14.40 -17.61
N ALA A 186 6.64 14.63 -17.92
CA ALA A 186 7.09 15.85 -18.59
C ALA A 186 6.43 16.05 -19.96
N ARG A 187 6.31 14.99 -20.76
CA ARG A 187 5.62 15.05 -22.07
C ARG A 187 4.11 15.32 -21.96
N LEU A 188 3.48 14.90 -20.86
CA LEU A 188 2.05 15.13 -20.61
C LEU A 188 1.77 16.50 -19.99
N GLY A 189 2.79 17.16 -19.45
CA GLY A 189 2.72 18.50 -18.85
C GLY A 189 3.07 19.64 -19.80
N ALA A 190 3.64 19.33 -20.96
CA ALA A 190 3.91 20.26 -22.05
C ALA A 190 2.68 20.38 -22.97
#